data_f4c5b8e5d74a1462ab3e4250d857960f
#
_entry.id   f4c5b8e5d74a1462ab3e4250d857960f
#
_cell.length_a   1.000
_cell.length_b   1.000
_cell.length_c   1.000
_cell.angle_alpha   90.00
_cell.angle_beta   90.00
_cell.angle_gamma   90.00
#
_symmetry.space_group_name_H-M   'P 1'
#
loop_
_entity.id
_entity.type
_entity.pdbx_description
1 polymer ?
#
loop_
_entity_poly.entity_id
_entity_poly.type
_entity_poly.pdbx_seq_one_letter_code
_entity_poly.pdbx_strand_id
1 'polypeptide(L)'
;TIALGFVLALVAALVLPSIGRFNIPELTVWLHVISGITWVGLLYYFNFVQVPAMGEALADEGGPGPAAIGKYIAPRALLWFRMSAAATWLTGAYALENVGGFVAAFMFAPGLQMIGLGAWLGTIMLFNVWVIIWPNQQKILGIKEASAEEIAKAKFTAAMASRTNVVL
;
A
#
# COMPACT_ATOMS: atom_id res chain seq x y z
N THR A 1 -12.42 -0.43 -20.77
CA THR A 1 -13.25 0.44 -19.92
C THR A 1 -12.41 1.35 -19.04
N ILE A 2 -11.60 0.85 -18.07
CA ILE A 2 -10.72 1.68 -17.24
C ILE A 2 -9.66 2.38 -18.09
N ALA A 3 -8.98 1.67 -18.98
CA ALA A 3 -8.01 2.24 -19.92
C ALA A 3 -8.62 3.35 -20.78
N LEU A 4 -9.87 3.17 -21.26
CA LEU A 4 -10.57 4.19 -22.02
C LEU A 4 -10.82 5.45 -21.17
N GLY A 5 -11.20 5.30 -19.89
CA GLY A 5 -11.35 6.42 -18.96
C GLY A 5 -10.07 7.21 -18.78
N PHE A 6 -8.94 6.53 -18.61
CA PHE A 6 -7.62 7.20 -18.54
C PHE A 6 -7.25 7.92 -19.84
N VAL A 7 -7.50 7.30 -21.01
CA VAL A 7 -7.24 7.93 -22.31
C VAL A 7 -8.11 9.16 -22.49
N LEU A 8 -9.40 9.09 -22.16
CA LEU A 8 -10.30 10.25 -22.26
C LEU A 8 -9.90 11.38 -21.32
N ALA A 9 -9.51 11.06 -20.09
CA ALA A 9 -9.02 12.05 -19.13
C ALA A 9 -7.73 12.72 -19.62
N LEU A 10 -6.80 11.95 -20.16
CA LEU A 10 -5.55 12.47 -20.74
C LEU A 10 -5.82 13.37 -21.96
N VAL A 11 -6.70 12.92 -22.86
CA VAL A 11 -7.09 13.71 -24.05
C VAL A 11 -7.78 15.00 -23.62
N ALA A 12 -8.69 14.95 -22.63
CA ALA A 12 -9.33 16.14 -22.09
C ALA A 12 -8.31 17.13 -21.49
N ALA A 13 -7.34 16.63 -20.70
CA ALA A 13 -6.29 17.45 -20.12
C ALA A 13 -5.38 18.11 -21.17
N LEU A 14 -5.17 17.45 -22.32
CA LEU A 14 -4.32 17.98 -23.39
C LEU A 14 -5.06 18.97 -24.33
N VAL A 15 -6.38 18.75 -24.52
CA VAL A 15 -7.16 19.50 -25.54
C VAL A 15 -7.95 20.66 -24.96
N LEU A 16 -8.34 20.58 -23.67
CA LEU A 16 -9.15 21.62 -23.03
C LEU A 16 -8.27 22.60 -22.23
N PRO A 17 -7.97 23.81 -22.79
CA PRO A 17 -7.13 24.81 -22.10
C PRO A 17 -7.67 25.27 -20.75
N SER A 18 -8.98 25.08 -20.52
CA SER A 18 -9.68 25.41 -19.27
C SER A 18 -9.40 24.44 -18.12
N ILE A 19 -8.87 23.25 -18.40
CA ILE A 19 -8.51 22.25 -17.38
C ILE A 19 -7.09 22.50 -16.82
N GLY A 20 -6.37 23.49 -17.37
CA GLY A 20 -5.02 23.84 -17.00
C GLY A 20 -3.96 23.19 -17.90
N ARG A 21 -2.75 23.72 -17.87
CA ARG A 21 -1.62 23.07 -18.53
C ARG A 21 -1.22 21.83 -17.75
N PHE A 22 -1.08 20.71 -18.45
CA PHE A 22 -0.51 19.49 -17.86
C PHE A 22 0.85 19.84 -17.22
N ASN A 23 0.92 19.66 -15.91
CA ASN A 23 2.18 19.88 -15.20
C ASN A 23 2.56 18.64 -14.39
N ILE A 24 3.84 18.34 -14.33
CA ILE A 24 4.38 17.15 -13.69
C ILE A 24 4.10 17.14 -12.17
N PRO A 25 4.26 18.24 -11.43
CA PRO A 25 3.90 18.29 -10.01
C PRO A 25 2.46 17.87 -9.72
N GLU A 26 1.49 18.39 -10.45
CA GLU A 26 0.07 18.04 -10.25
C GLU A 26 -0.21 16.57 -10.58
N LEU A 27 0.35 16.05 -11.68
CA LEU A 27 0.28 14.65 -12.02
C LEU A 27 0.87 13.77 -10.91
N THR A 28 1.99 14.18 -10.33
CA THR A 28 2.66 13.42 -9.27
C THR A 28 1.82 13.39 -8.00
N VAL A 29 1.20 14.50 -7.61
CA VAL A 29 0.26 14.55 -6.49
C VAL A 29 -0.94 13.64 -6.76
N TRP A 30 -1.49 13.66 -7.97
CA TRP A 30 -2.59 12.79 -8.37
C TRP A 30 -2.20 11.30 -8.28
N LEU A 31 -1.02 10.92 -8.78
CA LEU A 31 -0.49 9.56 -8.67
C LEU A 31 -0.24 9.15 -7.21
N HIS A 32 0.26 10.09 -6.38
CA HIS A 32 0.44 9.87 -4.95
C HIS A 32 -0.90 9.53 -4.26
N VAL A 33 -1.93 10.31 -4.53
CA VAL A 33 -3.27 10.10 -3.95
C VAL A 33 -3.84 8.75 -4.38
N ILE A 34 -3.83 8.41 -5.67
CA ILE A 34 -4.38 7.14 -6.16
C ILE A 34 -3.61 5.94 -5.62
N SER A 35 -2.28 6.03 -5.62
CA SER A 35 -1.45 4.97 -5.04
C SER A 35 -1.70 4.83 -3.53
N GLY A 36 -1.84 5.94 -2.82
CA GLY A 36 -2.16 5.98 -1.40
C GLY A 36 -3.52 5.36 -1.08
N ILE A 37 -4.56 5.69 -1.84
CA ILE A 37 -5.89 5.07 -1.71
C ILE A 37 -5.79 3.56 -1.91
N THR A 38 -5.04 3.10 -2.91
CA THR A 38 -4.86 1.67 -3.17
C THR A 38 -4.12 0.99 -2.02
N TRP A 39 -3.06 1.61 -1.54
CA TRP A 39 -2.24 1.08 -0.44
C TRP A 39 -3.04 0.98 0.87
N VAL A 40 -3.63 2.08 1.31
CA VAL A 40 -4.41 2.14 2.56
C VAL A 40 -5.69 1.30 2.45
N GLY A 41 -6.36 1.31 1.29
CA GLY A 41 -7.53 0.48 1.04
C GLY A 41 -7.22 -1.01 1.17
N LEU A 42 -6.09 -1.48 0.62
CA LEU A 42 -5.66 -2.87 0.79
C LEU A 42 -5.19 -3.18 2.21
N LEU A 43 -4.61 -2.22 2.93
CA LEU A 43 -4.29 -2.38 4.36
C LEU A 43 -5.55 -2.67 5.18
N TYR A 44 -6.61 -1.90 4.98
CA TYR A 44 -7.89 -2.13 5.63
C TYR A 44 -8.55 -3.43 5.18
N TYR A 45 -8.51 -3.73 3.89
CA TYR A 45 -9.00 -4.99 3.35
C TYR A 45 -8.36 -6.20 4.05
N PHE A 46 -7.04 -6.23 4.21
CA PHE A 46 -6.35 -7.31 4.89
C PHE A 46 -6.78 -7.43 6.35
N ASN A 47 -6.84 -6.32 7.08
CA ASN A 47 -7.07 -6.34 8.53
C ASN A 47 -8.54 -6.53 8.91
N PHE A 48 -9.47 -6.00 8.12
CA PHE A 48 -10.90 -5.98 8.46
C PHE A 48 -11.77 -6.91 7.62
N VAL A 49 -11.24 -7.43 6.50
CA VAL A 49 -12.01 -8.32 5.62
C VAL A 49 -11.32 -9.67 5.47
N GLN A 50 -10.13 -9.73 4.87
CA GLN A 50 -9.52 -11.01 4.51
C GLN A 50 -9.12 -11.85 5.72
N VAL A 51 -8.43 -11.27 6.71
CA VAL A 51 -7.94 -12.03 7.88
C VAL A 51 -9.11 -12.54 8.74
N PRO A 52 -10.13 -11.73 9.09
CA PRO A 52 -11.32 -12.24 9.76
C PRO A 52 -12.04 -13.35 8.98
N ALA A 53 -12.33 -13.14 7.70
CA ALA A 53 -12.98 -14.13 6.85
C ALA A 53 -12.22 -15.46 6.74
N MET A 54 -10.88 -15.40 6.71
CA MET A 54 -10.05 -16.61 6.74
C MET A 54 -10.17 -17.36 8.08
N GLY A 55 -10.30 -16.63 9.19
CA GLY A 55 -10.52 -17.20 10.52
C GLY A 55 -11.90 -17.90 10.61
N GLU A 56 -12.94 -17.25 10.12
CA GLU A 56 -14.29 -17.80 10.05
C GLU A 56 -14.33 -19.05 9.17
N ALA A 57 -13.72 -19.00 7.99
CA ALA A 57 -13.67 -20.14 7.07
C ALA A 57 -12.87 -21.35 7.61
N LEU A 58 -11.91 -21.11 8.52
CA LEU A 58 -11.20 -22.18 9.22
C LEU A 58 -12.03 -22.81 10.35
N ALA A 59 -12.93 -22.04 10.95
CA ALA A 59 -13.80 -22.50 12.04
C ALA A 59 -15.08 -23.19 11.54
N ASP A 60 -15.41 -23.04 10.26
CA ASP A 60 -16.58 -23.66 9.63
C ASP A 60 -16.28 -25.10 9.21
N GLU A 61 -16.65 -26.07 10.08
CA GLU A 61 -16.37 -27.51 9.89
C GLU A 61 -17.07 -28.15 8.68
N GLY A 62 -17.94 -27.49 8.01
CA GLY A 62 -18.63 -28.01 6.79
C GLY A 62 -18.37 -27.16 5.57
N GLY A 63 -17.65 -26.08 5.74
CA GLY A 63 -17.43 -25.08 4.70
C GLY A 63 -16.27 -25.39 3.75
N PRO A 64 -16.12 -24.56 2.70
CA PRO A 64 -15.08 -24.75 1.69
C PRO A 64 -13.66 -24.41 2.20
N GLY A 65 -13.52 -23.87 3.40
CA GLY A 65 -12.25 -23.42 3.96
C GLY A 65 -11.63 -22.22 3.23
N PRO A 66 -10.49 -21.68 3.71
CA PRO A 66 -9.87 -20.47 3.18
C PRO A 66 -8.88 -20.71 2.02
N ALA A 67 -8.74 -21.95 1.53
CA ALA A 67 -7.70 -22.32 0.56
C ALA A 67 -7.74 -21.47 -0.72
N ALA A 68 -8.93 -21.19 -1.25
CA ALA A 68 -9.11 -20.38 -2.46
C ALA A 68 -8.69 -18.91 -2.23
N ILE A 69 -8.98 -18.34 -1.07
CA ILE A 69 -8.56 -16.98 -0.70
C ILE A 69 -7.03 -16.91 -0.65
N GLY A 70 -6.39 -17.88 0.04
CA GLY A 70 -4.94 -17.94 0.14
C GLY A 70 -4.25 -18.15 -1.20
N LYS A 71 -4.81 -18.98 -2.08
CA LYS A 71 -4.19 -19.35 -3.35
C LYS A 71 -4.40 -18.29 -4.45
N TYR A 72 -5.57 -17.71 -4.56
CA TYR A 72 -5.93 -16.88 -5.72
C TYR A 72 -6.04 -15.38 -5.42
N ILE A 73 -6.48 -15.00 -4.23
CA ILE A 73 -6.73 -13.60 -3.86
C ILE A 73 -5.49 -13.00 -3.18
N ALA A 74 -4.99 -13.64 -2.13
CA ALA A 74 -3.93 -13.08 -1.31
C ALA A 74 -2.66 -12.71 -2.09
N PRO A 75 -2.13 -13.54 -3.03
CA PRO A 75 -0.92 -13.17 -3.76
C PRO A 75 -1.09 -11.93 -4.64
N ARG A 76 -2.27 -11.76 -5.25
CA ARG A 76 -2.59 -10.59 -6.07
C ARG A 76 -2.76 -9.35 -5.23
N ALA A 77 -3.54 -9.43 -4.15
CA ALA A 77 -3.75 -8.31 -3.24
C ALA A 77 -2.44 -7.86 -2.59
N LEU A 78 -1.56 -8.79 -2.18
CA LEU A 78 -0.23 -8.48 -1.64
C LEU A 78 0.70 -7.86 -2.68
N LEU A 79 0.60 -8.23 -3.96
CA LEU A 79 1.36 -7.58 -5.02
C LEU A 79 0.96 -6.10 -5.14
N TRP A 80 -0.33 -5.83 -5.29
CA TRP A 80 -0.82 -4.46 -5.38
C TRP A 80 -0.52 -3.65 -4.12
N PHE A 81 -0.67 -4.25 -2.94
CA PHE A 81 -0.36 -3.62 -1.66
C PHE A 81 1.09 -3.12 -1.58
N ARG A 82 2.07 -3.97 -1.86
CA ARG A 82 3.49 -3.56 -1.78
C ARG A 82 3.91 -2.63 -2.90
N MET A 83 3.36 -2.79 -4.10
CA MET A 83 3.71 -1.91 -5.22
C MET A 83 3.08 -0.53 -5.07
N SER A 84 1.83 -0.45 -4.60
CA SER A 84 1.21 0.84 -4.30
C SER A 84 1.89 1.55 -3.12
N ALA A 85 2.36 0.82 -2.10
CA ALA A 85 3.16 1.40 -1.03
C ALA A 85 4.44 2.07 -1.56
N ALA A 86 5.18 1.38 -2.44
CA ALA A 86 6.38 1.94 -3.07
C ALA A 86 6.04 3.14 -3.97
N ALA A 87 4.99 3.04 -4.78
CA ALA A 87 4.56 4.12 -5.65
C ALA A 87 4.12 5.35 -4.84
N THR A 88 3.37 5.16 -3.75
CA THR A 88 2.98 6.25 -2.86
C THR A 88 4.19 6.96 -2.27
N TRP A 89 5.16 6.21 -1.76
CA TRP A 89 6.36 6.81 -1.18
C TRP A 89 7.19 7.57 -2.20
N LEU A 90 7.44 7.00 -3.38
CA LEU A 90 8.23 7.62 -4.44
C LEU A 90 7.57 8.89 -4.97
N THR A 91 6.28 8.86 -5.21
CA THR A 91 5.54 10.04 -5.67
C THR A 91 5.43 11.11 -4.57
N GLY A 92 5.31 10.69 -3.30
CA GLY A 92 5.36 11.58 -2.15
C GLY A 92 6.71 12.25 -1.99
N ALA A 93 7.81 11.52 -2.14
CA ALA A 93 9.16 12.06 -2.10
C ALA A 93 9.38 13.14 -3.16
N TYR A 94 8.93 12.89 -4.40
CA TYR A 94 8.98 13.89 -5.46
C TYR A 94 8.07 15.10 -5.17
N ALA A 95 6.86 14.86 -4.65
CA ALA A 95 5.96 15.96 -4.31
C ALA A 95 6.54 16.88 -3.23
N LEU A 96 7.29 16.34 -2.25
CA LEU A 96 7.95 17.13 -1.22
C LEU A 96 8.96 18.13 -1.79
N GLU A 97 9.67 17.78 -2.86
CA GLU A 97 10.60 18.73 -3.52
C GLU A 97 9.86 19.96 -4.06
N ASN A 98 8.60 19.82 -4.45
CA ASN A 98 7.80 20.91 -5.01
C ASN A 98 7.11 21.78 -3.95
N VAL A 99 7.06 21.34 -2.68
CA VAL A 99 6.37 22.07 -1.60
C VAL A 99 7.30 22.60 -0.51
N GLY A 100 8.61 22.45 -0.66
CA GLY A 100 9.55 23.00 0.32
C GLY A 100 10.82 22.16 0.52
N GLY A 101 10.93 21.01 -0.14
CA GLY A 101 12.09 20.15 -0.15
C GLY A 101 11.95 18.88 0.71
N PHE A 102 12.41 17.78 0.15
CA PHE A 102 12.38 16.48 0.80
C PHE A 102 13.11 16.50 2.15
N VAL A 103 14.35 16.95 2.18
CA VAL A 103 15.16 17.01 3.40
C VAL A 103 14.53 17.94 4.44
N ALA A 104 14.04 19.11 4.01
CA ALA A 104 13.42 20.08 4.90
C ALA A 104 12.17 19.51 5.59
N ALA A 105 11.34 18.73 4.88
CA ALA A 105 10.19 18.07 5.44
C ALA A 105 10.59 17.02 6.49
N PHE A 106 11.56 16.16 6.19
CA PHE A 106 12.06 15.15 7.14
C PHE A 106 12.77 15.75 8.36
N MET A 107 13.30 16.96 8.24
CA MET A 107 13.92 17.73 9.34
C MET A 107 12.91 18.63 10.07
N PHE A 108 11.62 18.52 9.78
CA PHE A 108 10.56 19.32 10.42
C PHE A 108 10.78 20.83 10.32
N ALA A 109 11.30 21.32 9.19
CA ALA A 109 11.51 22.74 8.96
C ALA A 109 10.23 23.56 9.19
N PRO A 110 10.33 24.86 9.56
CA PRO A 110 9.16 25.72 9.79
C PRO A 110 8.18 25.68 8.63
N GLY A 111 6.89 25.43 8.91
CA GLY A 111 5.83 25.28 7.92
C GLY A 111 5.69 23.88 7.31
N LEU A 112 6.64 22.97 7.56
CA LEU A 112 6.63 21.60 7.00
C LEU A 112 6.44 20.51 8.07
N GLN A 113 6.17 20.87 9.33
CA GLN A 113 6.14 19.92 10.43
C GLN A 113 5.09 18.82 10.25
N MET A 114 3.86 19.19 9.83
CA MET A 114 2.76 18.22 9.66
C MET A 114 3.01 17.28 8.47
N ILE A 115 3.49 17.83 7.36
CA ILE A 115 3.80 17.02 6.19
C ILE A 115 5.04 16.15 6.44
N GLY A 116 6.01 16.64 7.21
CA GLY A 116 7.17 15.90 7.67
C GLY A 116 6.79 14.71 8.57
N LEU A 117 5.84 14.91 9.48
CA LEU A 117 5.30 13.81 10.29
C LEU A 117 4.69 12.74 9.39
N GLY A 118 3.84 13.12 8.43
CA GLY A 118 3.26 12.18 7.46
C GLY A 118 4.33 11.44 6.62
N ALA A 119 5.40 12.14 6.23
CA ALA A 119 6.51 11.53 5.49
C ALA A 119 7.26 10.48 6.31
N TRP A 120 7.50 10.73 7.59
CA TRP A 120 8.09 9.76 8.52
C TRP A 120 7.17 8.56 8.74
N LEU A 121 5.89 8.79 9.04
CA LEU A 121 4.92 7.70 9.24
C LEU A 121 4.82 6.83 7.97
N GLY A 122 4.68 7.43 6.80
CA GLY A 122 4.67 6.70 5.52
C GLY A 122 5.95 5.91 5.25
N THR A 123 7.12 6.43 5.67
CA THR A 123 8.40 5.73 5.56
C THR A 123 8.46 4.50 6.47
N ILE A 124 8.01 4.63 7.72
CA ILE A 124 7.91 3.52 8.67
C ILE A 124 6.94 2.45 8.14
N MET A 125 5.78 2.88 7.63
CA MET A 125 4.81 1.98 7.05
C MET A 125 5.38 1.23 5.82
N LEU A 126 6.10 1.92 4.94
CA LEU A 126 6.77 1.30 3.79
C LEU A 126 7.82 0.28 4.22
N PHE A 127 8.64 0.63 5.23
CA PHE A 127 9.62 -0.28 5.81
C PHE A 127 8.93 -1.55 6.33
N ASN A 128 7.84 -1.42 7.08
CA ASN A 128 7.06 -2.55 7.57
C ASN A 128 6.58 -3.44 6.42
N VAL A 129 6.09 -2.85 5.32
CA VAL A 129 5.61 -3.61 4.15
C VAL A 129 6.73 -4.43 3.50
N TRP A 130 7.87 -3.82 3.23
CA TRP A 130 8.91 -4.46 2.42
C TRP A 130 9.90 -5.28 3.24
N VAL A 131 10.19 -4.87 4.47
CA VAL A 131 11.22 -5.52 5.30
C VAL A 131 10.63 -6.52 6.29
N ILE A 132 9.39 -6.31 6.73
CA ILE A 132 8.76 -7.18 7.72
C ILE A 132 7.65 -8.02 7.09
N ILE A 133 6.64 -7.39 6.50
CA ILE A 133 5.45 -8.10 6.02
C ILE A 133 5.82 -9.01 4.83
N TRP A 134 6.47 -8.48 3.80
CA TRP A 134 6.73 -9.24 2.58
C TRP A 134 7.59 -10.49 2.78
N PRO A 135 8.73 -10.45 3.50
CA PRO A 135 9.52 -11.68 3.74
C PRO A 135 8.75 -12.75 4.52
N ASN A 136 7.89 -12.35 5.45
CA ASN A 136 7.05 -13.29 6.17
C ASN A 136 5.92 -13.84 5.30
N GLN A 137 5.33 -13.03 4.44
CA GLN A 137 4.33 -13.47 3.47
C GLN A 137 4.89 -14.47 2.45
N GLN A 138 6.15 -14.35 2.05
CA GLN A 138 6.79 -15.34 1.19
C GLN A 138 6.82 -16.74 1.82
N LYS A 139 7.05 -16.84 3.13
CA LYS A 139 6.98 -18.11 3.87
C LYS A 139 5.53 -18.62 3.97
N ILE A 140 4.59 -17.74 4.29
CA ILE A 140 3.16 -18.08 4.44
C ILE A 140 2.58 -18.60 3.11
N LEU A 141 2.97 -18.01 1.98
CA LEU A 141 2.52 -18.37 0.64
C LEU A 141 3.26 -19.56 0.02
N GLY A 142 4.26 -20.12 0.71
CA GLY A 142 5.08 -21.20 0.18
C GLY A 142 6.01 -20.81 -0.96
N ILE A 143 6.27 -19.51 -1.16
CA ILE A 143 7.27 -18.99 -2.11
C ILE A 143 8.68 -19.28 -1.60
N LYS A 144 8.85 -19.23 -0.29
CA LYS A 144 10.09 -19.56 0.41
C LYS A 144 9.82 -20.74 1.34
N GLU A 145 10.69 -21.75 1.29
CA GLU A 145 10.60 -22.91 2.18
C GLU A 145 10.74 -22.47 3.65
N ALA A 146 9.86 -23.02 4.50
CA ALA A 146 9.84 -22.73 5.93
C ALA A 146 9.16 -23.89 6.67
N SER A 147 9.60 -24.16 7.90
CA SER A 147 8.96 -25.12 8.79
C SER A 147 7.57 -24.62 9.25
N ALA A 148 6.74 -25.54 9.78
CA ALA A 148 5.42 -25.17 10.32
C ALA A 148 5.53 -24.13 11.46
N GLU A 149 6.55 -24.23 12.30
CA GLU A 149 6.83 -23.27 13.37
C GLU A 149 7.22 -21.89 12.80
N GLU A 150 8.09 -21.85 11.79
CA GLU A 150 8.48 -20.61 11.13
C GLU A 150 7.28 -19.94 10.42
N ILE A 151 6.38 -20.72 9.82
CA ILE A 151 5.15 -20.21 9.21
C ILE A 151 4.22 -19.62 10.28
N ALA A 152 4.07 -20.27 11.44
CA ALA A 152 3.27 -19.75 12.54
C ALA A 152 3.84 -18.43 13.06
N LYS A 153 5.16 -18.34 13.27
CA LYS A 153 5.85 -17.09 13.65
C LYS A 153 5.71 -16.01 12.58
N ALA A 154 5.84 -16.37 11.31
CA ALA A 154 5.69 -15.45 10.19
C ALA A 154 4.27 -14.84 10.12
N LYS A 155 3.22 -15.65 10.35
CA LYS A 155 1.83 -15.17 10.43
C LYS A 155 1.66 -14.15 11.54
N PHE A 156 2.17 -14.42 12.74
CA PHE A 156 2.09 -13.50 13.86
C PHE A 156 2.84 -12.19 13.57
N THR A 157 4.09 -12.27 13.10
CA THR A 157 4.92 -11.10 12.81
C THR A 157 4.31 -10.21 11.72
N ALA A 158 3.85 -10.81 10.62
CA ALA A 158 3.21 -10.07 9.54
C ALA A 158 1.89 -9.41 9.99
N ALA A 159 1.10 -10.11 10.81
CA ALA A 159 -0.15 -9.56 11.37
C ALA A 159 0.12 -8.36 12.29
N MET A 160 1.12 -8.46 13.17
CA MET A 160 1.47 -7.36 14.08
C MET A 160 1.98 -6.14 13.31
N ALA A 161 2.88 -6.33 12.34
CA ALA A 161 3.36 -5.23 11.50
C ALA A 161 2.24 -4.57 10.67
N SER A 162 1.31 -5.37 10.16
CA SER A 162 0.14 -4.87 9.43
C SER A 162 -0.80 -4.06 10.33
N ARG A 163 -1.07 -4.52 11.55
CA ARG A 163 -1.88 -3.79 12.54
C ARG A 163 -1.20 -2.49 12.99
N THR A 164 0.12 -2.51 13.14
CA THR A 164 0.88 -1.29 13.42
C THR A 164 0.68 -0.27 12.30
N ASN A 165 0.72 -0.69 11.04
CA ASN A 165 0.45 0.21 9.92
C ASN A 165 -0.99 0.76 9.89
N VAL A 166 -1.97 0.08 10.48
CA VAL A 166 -3.35 0.62 10.59
C VAL A 166 -3.43 1.79 11.56
N VAL A 167 -2.54 1.83 12.55
CA VAL A 167 -2.51 2.89 13.59
C VAL A 167 -1.66 4.08 13.15
N LEU A 168 -0.68 3.89 12.27
CA LEU A 168 0.20 4.95 11.75
C LEU A 168 -0.48 5.78 10.67
#